data_b040c854596f4a788e14dbc393be376a
#
_entry.id   b040c854596f4a788e14dbc393be376a
#
_cell.length_a   1.000
_cell.length_b   1.000
_cell.length_c   1.000
_cell.angle_alpha   90.00
_cell.angle_beta   90.00
_cell.angle_gamma   90.00
#
_symmetry.space_group_name_H-M   'P 1'
#
loop_
_entity.id
_entity.type
_entity.pdbx_description
1 polymer ?
#
loop_
_entity_poly.entity_id
_entity_poly.type
_entity_poly.pdbx_seq_one_letter_code
_entity_poly.pdbx_strand_id
1 'polypeptide(L)'
;MATAGGRGPVATLRAVETKWLEDFVSLAETRSFSRSAQLRHVTQPAFSRRIQALEAWAGIDLVDRSSYPTRLTPAGETFHAQSLEILGALQATRNMMRGHQTGAQDMIEFAVPHTLAFTFFPHWVMDLRSRFGALKSRLITLNVHDAVMQLTEGSCDLLIAYHHPSQPLQLSPERYEMLSLGHETLAPYARGDESGQPLFRLPGTSTRKVPYLGYGEGAYLGRLVEVIVKQAAVPPQLEPIYETDMAEGLKAMALEGHGMAFLPASSVKKELKSRRLVRAAEAGQYEITMEVRIYRERPELARHNKAGALALWEFLRSDAKASSTG
;
A
#
# COMPACT_ATOMS: atom_id res chain seq x y z
N MET A 1 1.96 65.00 14.97
CA MET A 1 1.39 64.43 13.73
C MET A 1 1.88 62.99 13.65
N ALA A 2 1.02 62.06 13.98
CA ALA A 2 1.30 60.61 13.96
C ALA A 2 0.55 60.03 12.80
N THR A 3 1.25 59.42 11.83
CA THR A 3 0.68 58.71 10.71
C THR A 3 0.44 57.27 11.12
N ALA A 4 -0.85 56.93 11.23
CA ALA A 4 -1.31 55.56 11.43
C ALA A 4 -1.11 54.74 10.14
N GLY A 5 -0.24 53.73 10.21
CA GLY A 5 -0.10 52.71 9.17
C GLY A 5 -1.28 51.74 9.23
N GLY A 6 -2.19 51.84 8.25
CA GLY A 6 -3.31 50.94 8.08
C GLY A 6 -2.83 49.54 7.74
N ARG A 7 -3.09 48.56 8.59
CA ARG A 7 -3.09 47.16 8.24
C ARG A 7 -4.35 46.91 7.40
N GLY A 8 -4.16 46.65 6.11
CA GLY A 8 -5.23 46.19 5.23
C GLY A 8 -5.92 44.94 5.80
N PRO A 9 -7.21 44.74 5.52
CA PRO A 9 -7.94 43.57 6.01
C PRO A 9 -7.31 42.30 5.46
N VAL A 10 -6.85 41.43 6.34
CA VAL A 10 -6.53 40.02 5.99
C VAL A 10 -7.83 39.43 5.48
N ALA A 11 -7.91 39.15 4.18
CA ALA A 11 -9.06 38.52 3.58
C ALA A 11 -9.37 37.26 4.38
N THR A 12 -10.56 37.19 4.96
CA THR A 12 -11.00 36.04 5.75
C THR A 12 -11.12 34.87 4.79
N LEU A 13 -10.08 34.04 4.73
CA LEU A 13 -10.13 32.77 4.03
C LEU A 13 -11.33 32.01 4.59
N ARG A 14 -12.34 31.73 3.74
CA ARG A 14 -13.42 30.81 4.15
C ARG A 14 -12.75 29.53 4.68
N ALA A 15 -13.19 29.08 5.85
CA ALA A 15 -12.56 27.95 6.53
C ALA A 15 -12.65 26.69 5.65
N VAL A 16 -11.50 26.14 5.28
CA VAL A 16 -11.39 24.79 4.70
C VAL A 16 -11.01 23.84 5.83
N GLU A 17 -11.64 22.68 5.86
CA GLU A 17 -11.32 21.65 6.85
C GLU A 17 -10.35 20.63 6.25
N THR A 18 -9.33 20.22 7.02
CA THR A 18 -8.34 19.24 6.57
C THR A 18 -8.98 17.92 6.11
N LYS A 19 -10.09 17.52 6.75
CA LYS A 19 -10.84 16.32 6.35
C LYS A 19 -11.39 16.40 4.91
N TRP A 20 -11.65 17.60 4.36
CA TRP A 20 -12.07 17.74 2.97
C TRP A 20 -10.94 17.50 1.99
N LEU A 21 -9.70 17.90 2.35
CA LEU A 21 -8.50 17.61 1.57
C LEU A 21 -8.22 16.09 1.58
N GLU A 22 -8.32 15.45 2.74
CA GLU A 22 -8.15 14.00 2.88
C GLU A 22 -9.21 13.23 2.08
N ASP A 23 -10.48 13.66 2.12
CA ASP A 23 -11.57 13.08 1.36
C ASP A 23 -11.34 13.24 -0.15
N PHE A 24 -10.85 14.40 -0.59
CA PHE A 24 -10.54 14.66 -1.99
C PHE A 24 -9.36 13.80 -2.50
N VAL A 25 -8.30 13.67 -1.72
CA VAL A 25 -7.17 12.77 -2.03
C VAL A 25 -7.68 11.34 -2.17
N SER A 26 -8.49 10.85 -1.23
CA SER A 26 -9.09 9.51 -1.30
C SER A 26 -9.92 9.32 -2.57
N LEU A 27 -10.70 10.34 -2.99
CA LEU A 27 -11.49 10.29 -4.23
C LEU A 27 -10.61 10.23 -5.48
N ALA A 28 -9.53 11.01 -5.52
CA ALA A 28 -8.58 11.02 -6.62
C ALA A 28 -7.98 9.63 -6.88
N GLU A 29 -7.71 8.90 -5.80
CA GLU A 29 -7.08 7.58 -5.86
C GLU A 29 -8.06 6.46 -6.18
N THR A 30 -9.21 6.42 -5.50
CA THR A 30 -10.20 5.36 -5.68
C THR A 30 -11.04 5.53 -6.93
N ARG A 31 -11.17 6.77 -7.42
CA ARG A 31 -12.05 7.16 -8.54
C ARG A 31 -13.52 6.73 -8.33
N SER A 32 -13.94 6.59 -7.07
CA SER A 32 -15.26 6.11 -6.67
C SER A 32 -15.73 6.79 -5.39
N PHE A 33 -16.84 7.54 -5.47
CA PHE A 33 -17.44 8.20 -4.31
C PHE A 33 -17.86 7.20 -3.21
N SER A 34 -18.45 6.07 -3.60
CA SER A 34 -18.90 5.06 -2.63
C SER A 34 -17.73 4.43 -1.91
N ARG A 35 -16.66 4.08 -2.64
CA ARG A 35 -15.48 3.46 -2.08
C ARG A 35 -14.71 4.42 -1.18
N SER A 36 -14.50 5.68 -1.61
CA SER A 36 -13.88 6.69 -0.78
C SER A 36 -14.67 6.93 0.51
N ALA A 37 -16.00 6.98 0.44
CA ALA A 37 -16.85 7.14 1.61
C ALA A 37 -16.65 5.99 2.62
N GLN A 38 -16.55 4.75 2.15
CA GLN A 38 -16.24 3.58 2.99
C GLN A 38 -14.86 3.70 3.65
N LEU A 39 -13.81 4.01 2.89
CA LEU A 39 -12.45 4.20 3.41
C LEU A 39 -12.37 5.33 4.43
N ARG A 40 -13.16 6.39 4.23
CA ARG A 40 -13.22 7.54 5.13
C ARG A 40 -14.22 7.39 6.27
N HIS A 41 -14.85 6.20 6.42
CA HIS A 41 -15.81 5.88 7.46
C HIS A 41 -16.98 6.88 7.55
N VAL A 42 -17.51 7.31 6.39
CA VAL A 42 -18.64 8.21 6.29
C VAL A 42 -19.68 7.68 5.30
N THR A 43 -20.90 8.22 5.36
CA THR A 43 -21.92 7.89 4.34
C THR A 43 -21.60 8.58 3.01
N GLN A 44 -21.89 7.93 1.89
CA GLN A 44 -21.65 8.47 0.57
C GLN A 44 -22.30 9.87 0.34
N PRO A 45 -23.53 10.16 0.82
CA PRO A 45 -24.08 11.51 0.74
C PRO A 45 -23.29 12.55 1.56
N ALA A 46 -22.76 12.18 2.71
CA ALA A 46 -21.93 13.07 3.52
C ALA A 46 -20.57 13.34 2.85
N PHE A 47 -19.94 12.30 2.29
CA PHE A 47 -18.73 12.42 1.51
C PHE A 47 -18.91 13.34 0.30
N SER A 48 -19.96 13.13 -0.50
CA SER A 48 -20.27 13.95 -1.67
C SER A 48 -20.47 15.43 -1.30
N ARG A 49 -21.15 15.72 -0.19
CA ARG A 49 -21.32 17.09 0.31
C ARG A 49 -20.00 17.76 0.69
N ARG A 50 -19.03 17.02 1.24
CA ARG A 50 -17.70 17.55 1.59
C ARG A 50 -16.90 17.89 0.35
N ILE A 51 -16.95 17.05 -0.70
CA ILE A 51 -16.32 17.35 -1.98
C ILE A 51 -16.95 18.61 -2.63
N GLN A 52 -18.28 18.71 -2.62
CA GLN A 52 -18.98 19.90 -3.12
C GLN A 52 -18.62 21.17 -2.34
N ALA A 53 -18.48 21.06 -1.00
CA ALA A 53 -18.05 22.19 -0.17
C ALA A 53 -16.62 22.61 -0.48
N LEU A 54 -15.74 21.66 -0.79
CA LEU A 54 -14.36 21.94 -1.21
C LEU A 54 -14.33 22.64 -2.57
N GLU A 55 -15.10 22.17 -3.56
CA GLU A 55 -15.23 22.81 -4.89
C GLU A 55 -15.81 24.24 -4.77
N ALA A 56 -16.82 24.40 -3.91
CA ALA A 56 -17.39 25.73 -3.64
C ALA A 56 -16.38 26.68 -2.96
N TRP A 57 -15.50 26.16 -2.10
CA TRP A 57 -14.41 26.91 -1.52
C TRP A 57 -13.33 27.26 -2.55
N ALA A 58 -12.94 26.31 -3.40
CA ALA A 58 -11.98 26.49 -4.47
C ALA A 58 -12.50 27.40 -5.60
N GLY A 59 -13.82 27.54 -5.73
CA GLY A 59 -14.47 28.33 -6.79
C GLY A 59 -14.42 27.69 -8.18
N ILE A 60 -14.08 26.41 -8.26
CA ILE A 60 -13.94 25.66 -9.52
C ILE A 60 -14.26 24.18 -9.28
N ASP A 61 -14.79 23.50 -10.30
CA ASP A 61 -14.99 22.05 -10.27
C ASP A 61 -13.66 21.32 -10.29
N LEU A 62 -13.44 20.46 -9.30
CA LEU A 62 -12.23 19.63 -9.15
C LEU A 62 -12.46 18.21 -9.68
N VAL A 63 -13.72 17.80 -9.82
CA VAL A 63 -14.12 16.44 -10.19
C VAL A 63 -15.03 16.46 -11.41
N ASP A 64 -14.67 15.69 -12.43
CA ASP A 64 -15.54 15.41 -13.57
C ASP A 64 -16.51 14.28 -13.21
N ARG A 65 -17.78 14.66 -12.97
CA ARG A 65 -18.87 13.74 -12.63
C ARG A 65 -19.54 13.12 -13.84
N SER A 66 -19.19 13.55 -15.05
CA SER A 66 -19.78 13.01 -16.29
C SER A 66 -19.13 11.71 -16.72
N SER A 67 -17.93 11.40 -16.22
CA SER A 67 -17.15 10.21 -16.54
C SER A 67 -17.31 9.09 -15.51
N TYR A 68 -17.29 7.84 -15.98
CA TYR A 68 -17.21 6.66 -15.13
C TYR A 68 -16.06 5.76 -15.61
N PRO A 69 -15.09 5.41 -14.75
CA PRO A 69 -14.92 5.86 -13.37
C PRO A 69 -14.67 7.37 -13.26
N THR A 70 -15.00 7.95 -12.10
CA THR A 70 -14.83 9.38 -11.80
C THR A 70 -13.39 9.84 -12.09
N ARG A 71 -13.24 11.02 -12.70
CA ARG A 71 -11.94 11.61 -13.03
C ARG A 71 -11.79 12.99 -12.39
N LEU A 72 -10.54 13.41 -12.19
CA LEU A 72 -10.25 14.78 -11.84
C LEU A 72 -10.32 15.69 -13.09
N THR A 73 -10.69 16.94 -12.88
CA THR A 73 -10.47 18.01 -13.87
C THR A 73 -8.98 18.40 -13.86
N PRO A 74 -8.47 19.14 -14.87
CA PRO A 74 -7.10 19.68 -14.82
C PRO A 74 -6.83 20.53 -13.56
N ALA A 75 -7.83 21.30 -13.11
CA ALA A 75 -7.77 22.02 -11.83
C ALA A 75 -7.72 21.05 -10.64
N GLY A 76 -8.48 19.95 -10.70
CA GLY A 76 -8.47 18.90 -9.70
C GLY A 76 -7.12 18.19 -9.60
N GLU A 77 -6.45 17.92 -10.69
CA GLU A 77 -5.10 17.32 -10.65
C GLU A 77 -4.06 18.25 -9.99
N THR A 78 -4.10 19.54 -10.34
CA THR A 78 -3.26 20.54 -9.69
C THR A 78 -3.57 20.64 -8.21
N PHE A 79 -4.86 20.68 -7.85
CA PHE A 79 -5.32 20.77 -6.47
C PHE A 79 -4.98 19.49 -5.67
N HIS A 80 -4.99 18.31 -6.29
CA HIS A 80 -4.58 17.06 -5.68
C HIS A 80 -3.12 17.10 -5.25
N ALA A 81 -2.21 17.52 -6.13
CA ALA A 81 -0.80 17.65 -5.80
C ALA A 81 -0.59 18.63 -4.62
N GLN A 82 -1.27 19.78 -4.62
CA GLN A 82 -1.19 20.75 -3.53
C GLN A 82 -1.83 20.24 -2.23
N SER A 83 -2.91 19.47 -2.30
CA SER A 83 -3.54 18.87 -1.12
C SER A 83 -2.59 17.89 -0.41
N LEU A 84 -1.87 17.06 -1.16
CA LEU A 84 -0.85 16.17 -0.61
C LEU A 84 0.27 16.95 0.09
N GLU A 85 0.73 18.05 -0.49
CA GLU A 85 1.75 18.90 0.13
C GLU A 85 1.26 19.55 1.45
N ILE A 86 0.03 20.07 1.47
CA ILE A 86 -0.57 20.69 2.67
C ILE A 86 -0.73 19.66 3.79
N LEU A 87 -1.31 18.50 3.49
CA LEU A 87 -1.50 17.42 4.46
C LEU A 87 -0.16 16.93 5.00
N GLY A 88 0.83 16.74 4.12
CA GLY A 88 2.19 16.40 4.49
C GLY A 88 2.83 17.45 5.40
N ALA A 89 2.62 18.77 5.14
CA ALA A 89 3.12 19.84 6.00
C ALA A 89 2.54 19.80 7.40
N LEU A 90 1.22 19.61 7.51
CA LEU A 90 0.54 19.50 8.79
C LEU A 90 1.04 18.29 9.59
N GLN A 91 1.20 17.17 8.93
CA GLN A 91 1.69 15.96 9.59
C GLN A 91 3.16 16.08 10.02
N ALA A 92 4.02 16.67 9.17
CA ALA A 92 5.41 16.93 9.50
C ALA A 92 5.53 17.88 10.71
N THR A 93 4.70 18.92 10.77
CA THR A 93 4.63 19.84 11.92
C THR A 93 4.20 19.10 13.19
N ARG A 94 3.19 18.24 13.09
CA ARG A 94 2.73 17.40 14.21
C ARG A 94 3.82 16.45 14.69
N ASN A 95 4.55 15.83 13.77
CA ASN A 95 5.66 14.92 14.08
C ASN A 95 6.83 15.69 14.74
N MET A 96 7.14 16.89 14.24
CA MET A 96 8.15 17.78 14.85
C MET A 96 7.78 18.12 16.30
N MET A 97 6.55 18.49 16.56
CA MET A 97 6.07 18.80 17.91
C MET A 97 6.10 17.57 18.85
N ARG A 98 5.84 16.37 18.31
CA ARG A 98 5.95 15.11 19.06
C ARG A 98 7.38 14.65 19.26
N GLY A 99 8.29 14.95 18.32
CA GLY A 99 9.71 14.58 18.34
C GLY A 99 10.55 15.33 19.40
N HIS A 100 9.99 16.31 20.09
CA HIS A 100 10.67 16.98 21.21
C HIS A 100 10.78 16.11 22.48
N GLN A 101 10.25 14.87 22.46
CA GLN A 101 10.59 13.87 23.48
C GLN A 101 11.92 13.22 23.11
N THR A 102 12.94 13.53 23.86
CA THR A 102 14.31 12.96 23.79
C THR A 102 14.28 11.44 23.62
N GLY A 103 14.68 10.96 22.45
CA GLY A 103 14.74 9.52 22.09
C GLY A 103 14.07 9.13 20.78
N ALA A 104 13.18 9.95 20.22
CA ALA A 104 12.47 9.64 18.98
C ALA A 104 13.27 9.96 17.69
N GLN A 105 14.31 10.80 17.77
CA GLN A 105 15.11 11.22 16.61
C GLN A 105 15.94 10.09 15.98
N ASP A 106 16.27 9.04 16.76
CA ASP A 106 17.07 7.92 16.27
C ASP A 106 16.23 6.75 15.71
N MET A 107 14.91 6.81 15.82
CA MET A 107 14.03 5.72 15.42
C MET A 107 13.60 5.88 13.96
N ILE A 108 13.91 4.89 13.12
CA ILE A 108 13.46 4.86 11.71
C ILE A 108 12.05 4.27 11.67
N GLU A 109 11.13 4.99 11.04
CA GLU A 109 9.73 4.62 10.90
C GLU A 109 9.48 4.00 9.53
N PHE A 110 9.04 2.73 9.55
CA PHE A 110 8.74 1.95 8.36
C PHE A 110 7.22 1.79 8.23
N ALA A 111 6.65 2.20 7.11
CA ALA A 111 5.31 1.78 6.70
C ALA A 111 5.43 0.49 5.90
N VAL A 112 4.73 -0.55 6.32
CA VAL A 112 4.83 -1.88 5.69
C VAL A 112 3.45 -2.53 5.65
N PRO A 113 2.96 -2.98 4.48
CA PRO A 113 1.71 -3.73 4.38
C PRO A 113 1.71 -4.99 5.24
N HIS A 114 0.53 -5.33 5.79
CA HIS A 114 0.35 -6.42 6.75
C HIS A 114 1.11 -7.70 6.38
N THR A 115 0.96 -8.21 5.17
CA THR A 115 1.61 -9.45 4.73
C THR A 115 3.14 -9.37 4.83
N LEU A 116 3.74 -8.28 4.32
CA LEU A 116 5.20 -8.07 4.40
C LEU A 116 5.69 -7.84 5.82
N ALA A 117 4.88 -7.24 6.68
CA ALA A 117 5.19 -7.02 8.08
C ALA A 117 5.38 -8.35 8.84
N PHE A 118 4.65 -9.41 8.45
CA PHE A 118 4.76 -10.73 9.07
C PHE A 118 5.75 -11.67 8.37
N THR A 119 5.83 -11.60 7.04
CA THR A 119 6.57 -12.61 6.26
C THR A 119 7.98 -12.18 5.90
N PHE A 120 8.21 -10.90 5.65
CA PHE A 120 9.47 -10.36 5.15
C PHE A 120 10.23 -9.55 6.20
N PHE A 121 9.59 -8.54 6.80
CA PHE A 121 10.25 -7.54 7.64
C PHE A 121 11.03 -8.11 8.82
N PRO A 122 10.53 -9.10 9.59
CA PRO A 122 11.28 -9.64 10.74
C PRO A 122 12.62 -10.27 10.35
N HIS A 123 12.65 -11.03 9.27
CA HIS A 123 13.88 -11.67 8.78
C HIS A 123 14.82 -10.64 8.16
N TRP A 124 14.29 -9.73 7.37
CA TRP A 124 15.06 -8.67 6.74
C TRP A 124 15.72 -7.75 7.77
N VAL A 125 15.00 -7.31 8.80
CA VAL A 125 15.56 -6.44 9.84
C VAL A 125 16.58 -7.16 10.71
N MET A 126 16.45 -8.48 10.90
CA MET A 126 17.44 -9.30 11.62
C MET A 126 18.74 -9.40 10.81
N ASP A 127 18.65 -9.70 9.51
CA ASP A 127 19.79 -9.71 8.60
C ASP A 127 20.45 -8.32 8.50
N LEU A 128 19.62 -7.29 8.37
CA LEU A 128 20.08 -5.91 8.33
C LEU A 128 20.87 -5.52 9.59
N ARG A 129 20.38 -5.88 10.78
CA ARG A 129 21.10 -5.60 12.03
C ARG A 129 22.46 -6.29 12.12
N SER A 130 22.59 -7.47 11.53
CA SER A 130 23.87 -8.19 11.53
C SER A 130 24.93 -7.51 10.65
N ARG A 131 24.52 -6.79 9.60
CA ARG A 131 25.40 -6.16 8.60
C ARG A 131 25.55 -4.65 8.77
N PHE A 132 24.45 -3.96 9.07
CA PHE A 132 24.41 -2.51 9.25
C PHE A 132 24.73 -2.07 10.69
N GLY A 133 24.41 -2.91 11.68
CA GLY A 133 24.58 -2.61 13.10
C GLY A 133 23.28 -2.25 13.83
N ALA A 134 23.39 -1.55 14.94
CA ALA A 134 22.25 -1.23 15.79
C ALA A 134 21.23 -0.34 15.06
N LEU A 135 20.01 -0.84 14.91
CA LEU A 135 18.90 -0.16 14.26
C LEU A 135 17.72 -0.08 15.22
N LYS A 136 17.32 1.15 15.57
CA LYS A 136 16.04 1.39 16.24
C LYS A 136 14.97 1.61 15.18
N SER A 137 13.95 0.77 15.16
CA SER A 137 12.91 0.81 14.14
C SER A 137 11.52 0.81 14.76
N ARG A 138 10.60 1.58 14.17
CA ARG A 138 9.16 1.51 14.41
C ARG A 138 8.51 0.98 13.15
N LEU A 139 7.67 -0.03 13.30
CA LEU A 139 6.89 -0.60 12.22
C LEU A 139 5.44 -0.10 12.31
N ILE A 140 4.95 0.48 11.23
CA ILE A 140 3.56 0.90 11.03
C ILE A 140 2.96 -0.04 10.01
N THR A 141 2.00 -0.88 10.45
CA THR A 141 1.38 -1.89 9.59
C THR A 141 0.01 -1.41 9.10
N LEU A 142 -0.20 -1.47 7.80
CA LEU A 142 -1.35 -0.88 7.12
C LEU A 142 -1.70 -1.73 5.88
N ASN A 143 -2.78 -1.37 5.16
CA ASN A 143 -2.92 -1.82 3.78
C ASN A 143 -1.96 -1.06 2.86
N VAL A 144 -1.82 -1.49 1.60
CA VAL A 144 -0.84 -0.87 0.66
C VAL A 144 -1.16 0.60 0.40
N HIS A 145 -2.44 0.94 0.26
CA HIS A 145 -2.88 2.31 0.00
C HIS A 145 -2.47 3.24 1.15
N ASP A 146 -2.86 2.89 2.38
CA ASP A 146 -2.55 3.70 3.55
C ASP A 146 -1.04 3.76 3.84
N ALA A 147 -0.29 2.69 3.51
CA ALA A 147 1.17 2.69 3.63
C ALA A 147 1.82 3.68 2.65
N VAL A 148 1.31 3.77 1.42
CA VAL A 148 1.74 4.80 0.45
C VAL A 148 1.39 6.20 0.95
N MET A 149 0.19 6.38 1.52
CA MET A 149 -0.21 7.66 2.13
C MET A 149 0.72 8.06 3.28
N GLN A 150 1.12 7.13 4.16
CA GLN A 150 2.09 7.43 5.23
C GLN A 150 3.41 7.99 4.68
N LEU A 151 3.91 7.46 3.56
CA LEU A 151 5.12 7.98 2.93
C LEU A 151 4.88 9.36 2.30
N THR A 152 3.78 9.54 1.58
CA THR A 152 3.49 10.79 0.86
C THR A 152 3.16 11.94 1.79
N GLU A 153 2.60 11.66 2.96
CA GLU A 153 2.33 12.62 4.03
C GLU A 153 3.56 12.92 4.91
N GLY A 154 4.68 12.21 4.69
CA GLY A 154 5.88 12.35 5.52
C GLY A 154 5.69 11.81 6.94
N SER A 155 4.77 10.86 7.13
CA SER A 155 4.45 10.22 8.41
C SER A 155 5.30 8.99 8.69
N CYS A 156 6.11 8.54 7.73
CA CYS A 156 7.14 7.54 7.88
C CYS A 156 8.39 7.93 7.10
N ASP A 157 9.51 7.32 7.43
CA ASP A 157 10.78 7.56 6.74
C ASP A 157 10.93 6.67 5.50
N LEU A 158 10.43 5.45 5.58
CA LEU A 158 10.62 4.40 4.56
C LEU A 158 9.34 3.59 4.39
N LEU A 159 8.99 3.28 3.14
CA LEU A 159 7.92 2.35 2.79
C LEU A 159 8.52 1.07 2.21
N ILE A 160 8.11 -0.09 2.70
CA ILE A 160 8.39 -1.37 2.03
C ILE A 160 7.09 -1.92 1.47
N ALA A 161 7.04 -2.19 0.17
CA ALA A 161 5.83 -2.69 -0.48
C ALA A 161 6.14 -3.64 -1.64
N TYR A 162 5.15 -4.43 -2.04
CA TYR A 162 5.19 -5.17 -3.29
C TYR A 162 5.08 -4.23 -4.49
N HIS A 163 5.75 -4.58 -5.55
CA HIS A 163 5.65 -3.91 -6.85
C HIS A 163 5.49 -4.91 -7.99
N HIS A 164 4.56 -4.63 -8.88
CA HIS A 164 4.43 -5.32 -10.16
C HIS A 164 4.07 -4.31 -11.26
N PRO A 165 4.62 -4.44 -12.48
CA PRO A 165 4.34 -3.48 -13.57
C PRO A 165 2.87 -3.32 -13.92
N SER A 166 2.06 -4.39 -13.78
CA SER A 166 0.60 -4.33 -14.02
C SER A 166 -0.17 -3.60 -12.92
N GLN A 167 0.44 -3.37 -11.75
CA GLN A 167 -0.16 -2.70 -10.59
C GLN A 167 0.87 -1.79 -9.92
N PRO A 168 1.33 -0.73 -10.60
CA PRO A 168 2.33 0.17 -10.05
C PRO A 168 1.76 0.95 -8.86
N LEU A 169 2.62 1.23 -7.87
CA LEU A 169 2.29 2.16 -6.81
C LEU A 169 2.23 3.58 -7.37
N GLN A 170 1.32 4.40 -6.83
CA GLN A 170 1.15 5.80 -7.24
C GLN A 170 2.19 6.70 -6.54
N LEU A 171 3.48 6.46 -6.85
CA LEU A 171 4.62 7.24 -6.36
C LEU A 171 5.37 7.82 -7.56
N SER A 172 5.45 9.16 -7.65
CA SER A 172 6.18 9.83 -8.72
C SER A 172 7.69 9.53 -8.60
N PRO A 173 8.35 9.01 -9.66
CA PRO A 173 9.80 8.76 -9.65
C PRO A 173 10.66 10.02 -9.49
N GLU A 174 10.08 11.19 -9.76
CA GLU A 174 10.75 12.49 -9.59
C GLU A 174 10.88 12.84 -8.11
N ARG A 175 9.92 12.41 -7.28
CA ARG A 175 9.87 12.70 -5.86
C ARG A 175 10.37 11.55 -4.99
N TYR A 176 10.12 10.32 -5.41
CA TYR A 176 10.47 9.12 -4.64
C TYR A 176 11.50 8.29 -5.37
N GLU A 177 12.45 7.77 -4.63
CA GLU A 177 13.41 6.79 -5.13
C GLU A 177 13.16 5.42 -4.49
N MET A 178 13.59 4.37 -5.15
CA MET A 178 13.37 3.00 -4.70
C MET A 178 14.59 2.12 -4.86
N LEU A 179 14.65 1.07 -4.05
CA LEU A 179 15.59 -0.05 -4.19
C LEU A 179 14.82 -1.36 -4.16
N SER A 180 15.27 -2.34 -4.93
CA SER A 180 14.75 -3.71 -4.86
C SER A 180 15.38 -4.42 -3.66
N LEU A 181 14.54 -5.06 -2.84
CA LEU A 181 14.96 -5.89 -1.69
C LEU A 181 14.86 -7.39 -1.98
N GLY A 182 14.28 -7.77 -3.12
CA GLY A 182 14.11 -9.15 -3.54
C GLY A 182 12.82 -9.38 -4.31
N HIS A 183 12.48 -10.66 -4.48
CA HIS A 183 11.30 -11.08 -5.23
C HIS A 183 10.40 -11.97 -4.39
N GLU A 184 9.12 -11.96 -4.72
CA GLU A 184 8.09 -12.77 -4.11
C GLU A 184 7.17 -13.36 -5.18
N THR A 185 6.72 -14.59 -4.97
CA THR A 185 5.77 -15.25 -5.88
C THR A 185 4.40 -15.37 -5.22
N LEU A 186 3.38 -14.85 -5.88
CA LEU A 186 1.98 -15.07 -5.53
C LEU A 186 1.46 -16.27 -6.32
N ALA A 187 1.00 -17.32 -5.62
CA ALA A 187 0.61 -18.57 -6.24
C ALA A 187 -0.56 -19.23 -5.50
N PRO A 188 -1.31 -20.18 -6.15
CA PRO A 188 -2.46 -20.84 -5.53
C PRO A 188 -2.01 -21.97 -4.60
N TYR A 189 -2.59 -22.03 -3.40
CA TYR A 189 -2.35 -23.05 -2.40
C TYR A 189 -3.67 -23.57 -1.82
N ALA A 190 -3.69 -24.87 -1.52
CA ALA A 190 -4.78 -25.53 -0.84
C ALA A 190 -4.23 -26.49 0.21
N ARG A 191 -5.08 -26.94 1.14
CA ARG A 191 -4.74 -28.00 2.10
C ARG A 191 -4.31 -29.26 1.36
N GLY A 192 -3.22 -29.89 1.82
CA GLY A 192 -2.82 -31.21 1.36
C GLY A 192 -3.69 -32.30 1.98
N ASP A 193 -4.03 -33.32 1.19
CA ASP A 193 -4.63 -34.55 1.68
C ASP A 193 -3.57 -35.50 2.26
N GLU A 194 -3.96 -36.68 2.73
CA GLU A 194 -3.08 -37.71 3.29
C GLU A 194 -2.00 -38.19 2.30
N SER A 195 -2.28 -38.08 0.98
CA SER A 195 -1.32 -38.42 -0.09
C SER A 195 -0.41 -37.26 -0.47
N GLY A 196 -0.61 -36.08 0.11
CA GLY A 196 0.13 -34.85 -0.19
C GLY A 196 -0.35 -34.16 -1.47
N GLN A 197 -1.55 -34.49 -1.96
CA GLN A 197 -2.17 -33.81 -3.10
C GLN A 197 -3.08 -32.68 -2.60
N PRO A 198 -3.28 -31.60 -3.39
CA PRO A 198 -4.19 -30.53 -3.01
C PRO A 198 -5.65 -30.98 -2.99
N LEU A 199 -6.39 -30.69 -1.92
CA LEU A 199 -7.83 -30.94 -1.85
C LEU A 199 -8.60 -30.22 -2.98
N PHE A 200 -8.11 -29.07 -3.40
CA PHE A 200 -8.68 -28.26 -4.47
C PHE A 200 -7.58 -27.93 -5.48
N ARG A 201 -7.81 -28.30 -6.77
CA ARG A 201 -6.84 -28.13 -7.84
C ARG A 201 -7.39 -27.27 -8.96
N LEU A 202 -6.59 -26.32 -9.45
CA LEU A 202 -6.88 -25.54 -10.64
C LEU A 202 -6.63 -26.37 -11.93
N PRO A 203 -7.41 -26.10 -12.99
CA PRO A 203 -8.39 -25.00 -13.14
C PRO A 203 -9.79 -25.30 -12.57
N GLY A 204 -10.09 -26.50 -12.10
CA GLY A 204 -11.45 -26.94 -11.82
C GLY A 204 -12.22 -27.27 -13.12
N THR A 205 -13.55 -27.41 -13.01
CA THR A 205 -14.44 -27.64 -14.17
C THR A 205 -15.73 -26.83 -13.98
N SER A 206 -16.51 -26.67 -15.05
CA SER A 206 -17.79 -25.97 -14.98
C SER A 206 -18.80 -26.66 -14.04
N THR A 207 -18.71 -27.99 -13.89
CA THR A 207 -19.54 -28.78 -12.99
C THR A 207 -18.98 -28.91 -11.57
N ARG A 208 -17.66 -28.69 -11.40
CA ARG A 208 -16.97 -28.75 -10.10
C ARG A 208 -16.04 -27.56 -9.99
N LYS A 209 -16.62 -26.43 -9.61
CA LYS A 209 -15.87 -25.22 -9.34
C LYS A 209 -14.96 -25.38 -8.12
N VAL A 210 -13.89 -24.62 -8.07
CA VAL A 210 -12.94 -24.61 -6.95
C VAL A 210 -13.39 -23.59 -5.91
N PRO A 211 -13.69 -24.00 -4.66
CA PRO A 211 -13.94 -23.06 -3.58
C PRO A 211 -12.77 -22.08 -3.42
N TYR A 212 -13.04 -20.80 -3.59
CA TYR A 212 -12.06 -19.76 -3.64
C TYR A 212 -12.15 -18.84 -2.42
N LEU A 213 -11.02 -18.69 -1.73
CA LEU A 213 -10.81 -17.78 -0.62
C LEU A 213 -10.11 -16.55 -1.20
N GLY A 214 -10.87 -15.47 -1.38
CA GLY A 214 -10.45 -14.28 -2.11
C GLY A 214 -9.94 -13.16 -1.23
N TYR A 215 -9.22 -12.23 -1.85
CA TYR A 215 -8.94 -10.93 -1.26
C TYR A 215 -10.14 -10.01 -1.44
N GLY A 216 -10.40 -9.16 -0.44
CA GLY A 216 -11.42 -8.12 -0.51
C GLY A 216 -11.18 -7.11 -1.64
N GLU A 217 -12.25 -6.40 -2.01
CA GLU A 217 -12.21 -5.42 -3.10
C GLU A 217 -11.12 -4.37 -2.86
N GLY A 218 -10.18 -4.24 -3.82
CA GLY A 218 -9.11 -3.26 -3.81
C GLY A 218 -7.85 -3.64 -3.03
N ALA A 219 -7.80 -4.81 -2.44
CA ALA A 219 -6.55 -5.33 -1.91
C ALA A 219 -5.51 -5.46 -3.05
N TYR A 220 -4.27 -5.03 -2.78
CA TYR A 220 -3.20 -5.07 -3.78
C TYR A 220 -2.98 -6.49 -4.35
N LEU A 221 -2.91 -7.50 -3.47
CA LEU A 221 -2.75 -8.89 -3.88
C LEU A 221 -3.98 -9.40 -4.64
N GLY A 222 -5.19 -8.93 -4.30
CA GLY A 222 -6.41 -9.25 -5.04
C GLY A 222 -6.35 -8.79 -6.49
N ARG A 223 -5.90 -7.56 -6.73
CA ARG A 223 -5.70 -7.06 -8.10
C ARG A 223 -4.65 -7.86 -8.89
N LEU A 224 -3.61 -8.39 -8.22
CA LEU A 224 -2.66 -9.29 -8.88
C LEU A 224 -3.27 -10.66 -9.17
N VAL A 225 -4.16 -11.18 -8.32
CA VAL A 225 -4.93 -12.40 -8.64
C VAL A 225 -5.81 -12.18 -9.87
N GLU A 226 -6.45 -11.03 -10.02
CA GLU A 226 -7.21 -10.71 -11.24
C GLU A 226 -6.32 -10.74 -12.49
N VAL A 227 -5.08 -10.23 -12.39
CA VAL A 227 -4.08 -10.31 -13.48
C VAL A 227 -3.74 -11.78 -13.79
N ILE A 228 -3.47 -12.59 -12.76
CA ILE A 228 -3.18 -14.03 -12.92
C ILE A 228 -4.34 -14.73 -13.64
N VAL A 229 -5.56 -14.54 -13.18
CA VAL A 229 -6.77 -15.17 -13.75
C VAL A 229 -7.00 -14.72 -15.19
N LYS A 230 -6.81 -13.44 -15.47
CA LYS A 230 -6.98 -12.88 -16.83
C LYS A 230 -5.93 -13.36 -17.82
N GLN A 231 -4.70 -13.60 -17.36
CA GLN A 231 -3.58 -14.06 -18.21
C GLN A 231 -3.48 -15.59 -18.29
N ALA A 232 -4.28 -16.32 -17.52
CA ALA A 232 -4.23 -17.77 -17.49
C ALA A 232 -4.61 -18.38 -18.85
N ALA A 233 -3.80 -19.30 -19.35
CA ALA A 233 -4.07 -20.03 -20.60
C ALA A 233 -5.39 -20.81 -20.55
N VAL A 234 -5.75 -21.35 -19.37
CA VAL A 234 -7.04 -21.96 -19.08
C VAL A 234 -7.67 -21.19 -17.93
N PRO A 235 -8.79 -20.48 -18.15
CA PRO A 235 -9.45 -19.71 -17.09
C PRO A 235 -9.89 -20.63 -15.93
N PRO A 236 -9.54 -20.32 -14.68
CA PRO A 236 -9.92 -21.14 -13.55
C PRO A 236 -11.41 -20.98 -13.24
N GLN A 237 -12.05 -22.09 -12.89
CA GLN A 237 -13.46 -22.11 -12.49
C GLN A 237 -13.55 -21.95 -10.98
N LEU A 238 -13.57 -20.69 -10.52
CA LEU A 238 -13.59 -20.33 -9.11
C LEU A 238 -15.01 -20.10 -8.60
N GLU A 239 -15.26 -20.51 -7.36
CA GLU A 239 -16.46 -20.18 -6.60
C GLU A 239 -16.06 -19.39 -5.35
N PRO A 240 -16.19 -18.05 -5.36
CA PRO A 240 -15.87 -17.24 -4.19
C PRO A 240 -16.77 -17.61 -3.00
N ILE A 241 -16.15 -18.00 -1.88
CA ILE A 241 -16.88 -18.42 -0.67
C ILE A 241 -16.47 -17.62 0.57
N TYR A 242 -15.37 -16.88 0.50
CA TYR A 242 -14.84 -16.10 1.62
C TYR A 242 -13.96 -14.97 1.10
N GLU A 243 -13.99 -13.82 1.76
CA GLU A 243 -13.15 -12.66 1.43
C GLU A 243 -12.55 -12.03 2.67
N THR A 244 -11.28 -11.60 2.57
CA THR A 244 -10.57 -10.78 3.56
C THR A 244 -9.40 -10.05 2.91
N ASP A 245 -8.97 -8.92 3.48
CA ASP A 245 -7.81 -8.17 2.98
C ASP A 245 -6.46 -8.78 3.44
N MET A 246 -6.50 -9.76 4.35
CA MET A 246 -5.32 -10.32 4.98
C MET A 246 -4.96 -11.71 4.44
N ALA A 247 -3.78 -11.84 3.82
CA ALA A 247 -3.26 -13.14 3.35
C ALA A 247 -3.17 -14.18 4.47
N GLU A 248 -2.87 -13.76 5.70
CA GLU A 248 -2.83 -14.67 6.86
C GLU A 248 -4.20 -15.24 7.21
N GLY A 249 -5.28 -14.46 7.04
CA GLY A 249 -6.65 -14.94 7.19
C GLY A 249 -7.00 -15.99 6.12
N LEU A 250 -6.66 -15.71 4.85
CA LEU A 250 -6.85 -16.68 3.76
C LEU A 250 -6.04 -17.96 4.00
N LYS A 251 -4.80 -17.84 4.47
CA LYS A 251 -3.96 -19.01 4.82
C LYS A 251 -4.60 -19.86 5.91
N ALA A 252 -5.11 -19.23 6.97
CA ALA A 252 -5.77 -19.94 8.06
C ALA A 252 -6.98 -20.75 7.55
N MET A 253 -7.85 -20.13 6.73
CA MET A 253 -9.01 -20.79 6.13
C MET A 253 -8.61 -21.93 5.17
N ALA A 254 -7.54 -21.73 4.38
CA ALA A 254 -7.02 -22.77 3.49
C ALA A 254 -6.47 -23.98 4.27
N LEU A 255 -5.81 -23.75 5.40
CA LEU A 255 -5.30 -24.81 6.30
C LEU A 255 -6.41 -25.66 6.89
N GLU A 256 -7.57 -25.08 7.19
CA GLU A 256 -8.76 -25.81 7.64
C GLU A 256 -9.49 -26.55 6.49
N GLY A 257 -9.06 -26.34 5.24
CA GLY A 257 -9.60 -27.04 4.09
C GLY A 257 -10.88 -26.44 3.52
N HIS A 258 -11.17 -25.18 3.85
CA HIS A 258 -12.37 -24.50 3.35
C HIS A 258 -12.30 -24.18 1.86
N GLY A 259 -11.09 -23.98 1.30
CA GLY A 259 -10.93 -23.62 -0.11
C GLY A 259 -9.46 -23.47 -0.50
N MET A 260 -9.26 -22.95 -1.71
CA MET A 260 -7.97 -22.58 -2.28
C MET A 260 -7.78 -21.08 -2.20
N ALA A 261 -6.56 -20.63 -1.88
CA ALA A 261 -6.19 -19.22 -1.84
C ALA A 261 -4.91 -18.95 -2.64
N PHE A 262 -4.83 -17.77 -3.26
CA PHE A 262 -3.56 -17.24 -3.76
C PHE A 262 -2.80 -16.58 -2.63
N LEU A 263 -1.60 -17.07 -2.33
CA LEU A 263 -0.81 -16.59 -1.20
C LEU A 263 0.64 -16.32 -1.64
N PRO A 264 1.32 -15.34 -1.03
CA PRO A 264 2.76 -15.17 -1.20
C PRO A 264 3.50 -16.42 -0.73
N ALA A 265 4.48 -16.89 -1.51
CA ALA A 265 5.23 -18.11 -1.19
C ALA A 265 5.96 -18.01 0.16
N SER A 266 6.40 -16.81 0.54
CA SER A 266 7.02 -16.56 1.85
C SER A 266 6.08 -16.85 3.01
N SER A 267 4.77 -16.58 2.86
CA SER A 267 3.75 -16.75 3.90
C SER A 267 3.44 -18.22 4.22
N VAL A 268 3.75 -19.13 3.31
CA VAL A 268 3.41 -20.57 3.40
C VAL A 268 4.61 -21.49 3.50
N LYS A 269 5.83 -20.96 3.68
CA LYS A 269 7.07 -21.77 3.72
C LYS A 269 7.05 -22.90 4.75
N LYS A 270 6.49 -22.67 5.93
CA LYS A 270 6.41 -23.69 7.01
C LYS A 270 5.39 -24.77 6.65
N GLU A 271 4.25 -24.35 6.12
CA GLU A 271 3.14 -25.21 5.75
C GLU A 271 3.48 -26.09 4.54
N LEU A 272 4.25 -25.56 3.58
CA LEU A 272 4.79 -26.35 2.47
C LEU A 272 5.77 -27.43 2.93
N LYS A 273 6.70 -27.08 3.85
CA LYS A 273 7.65 -28.06 4.42
C LYS A 273 6.93 -29.19 5.17
N SER A 274 5.85 -28.86 5.87
CA SER A 274 5.04 -29.86 6.60
C SER A 274 3.94 -30.51 5.76
N ARG A 275 3.83 -30.16 4.47
CA ARG A 275 2.79 -30.61 3.54
C ARG A 275 1.36 -30.34 4.00
N ARG A 276 1.17 -29.43 4.93
CA ARG A 276 -0.17 -28.99 5.37
C ARG A 276 -0.86 -28.13 4.30
N LEU A 277 -0.07 -27.30 3.59
CA LEU A 277 -0.48 -26.66 2.33
C LEU A 277 0.41 -27.19 1.22
N VAL A 278 -0.18 -27.29 0.04
CA VAL A 278 0.51 -27.69 -1.19
C VAL A 278 0.04 -26.78 -2.33
N ARG A 279 0.79 -26.72 -3.41
CA ARG A 279 0.37 -25.97 -4.60
C ARG A 279 -0.90 -26.56 -5.20
N ALA A 280 -1.85 -25.71 -5.50
CA ALA A 280 -3.11 -26.06 -6.14
C ALA A 280 -3.02 -26.08 -7.68
N ALA A 281 -1.84 -25.81 -8.25
CA ALA A 281 -1.52 -25.87 -9.67
C ALA A 281 -0.06 -26.29 -9.85
N GLU A 282 0.31 -26.65 -11.08
CA GLU A 282 1.69 -26.92 -11.45
C GLU A 282 2.55 -25.64 -11.38
N ALA A 283 3.84 -25.79 -11.16
CA ALA A 283 4.77 -24.66 -11.13
C ALA A 283 4.75 -23.91 -12.47
N GLY A 284 4.75 -22.60 -12.42
CA GLY A 284 4.63 -21.75 -13.61
C GLY A 284 3.20 -21.47 -14.05
N GLN A 285 2.20 -22.17 -13.47
CA GLN A 285 0.79 -21.95 -13.76
C GLN A 285 0.11 -21.14 -12.65
N TYR A 286 -0.76 -20.22 -13.03
CA TYR A 286 -1.55 -19.40 -12.11
C TYR A 286 -0.70 -18.71 -11.05
N GLU A 287 0.46 -18.19 -11.41
CA GLU A 287 1.34 -17.48 -10.50
C GLU A 287 1.91 -16.20 -11.14
N ILE A 288 2.33 -15.28 -10.31
CA ILE A 288 2.99 -14.04 -10.72
C ILE A 288 4.14 -13.74 -9.78
N THR A 289 5.24 -13.26 -10.35
CA THR A 289 6.40 -12.80 -9.57
C THR A 289 6.34 -11.29 -9.44
N MET A 290 6.47 -10.80 -8.21
CA MET A 290 6.52 -9.38 -7.88
C MET A 290 7.81 -9.06 -7.13
N GLU A 291 8.24 -7.82 -7.18
CA GLU A 291 9.36 -7.35 -6.39
C GLU A 291 8.91 -6.91 -5.00
N VAL A 292 9.78 -7.06 -4.01
CA VAL A 292 9.70 -6.35 -2.74
C VAL A 292 10.62 -5.13 -2.87
N ARG A 293 10.04 -3.95 -2.77
CA ARG A 293 10.78 -2.69 -2.92
C ARG A 293 10.71 -1.85 -1.65
N ILE A 294 11.80 -1.11 -1.38
CA ILE A 294 11.82 -0.05 -0.38
C ILE A 294 11.82 1.30 -1.08
N TYR A 295 11.05 2.24 -0.55
CA TYR A 295 10.87 3.58 -1.10
C TYR A 295 11.18 4.62 -0.04
N ARG A 296 11.75 5.76 -0.47
CA ARG A 296 11.84 6.99 0.33
C ARG A 296 11.57 8.22 -0.53
N GLU A 297 11.22 9.30 0.10
CA GLU A 297 11.27 10.61 -0.55
C GLU A 297 12.74 11.00 -0.82
N ARG A 298 13.00 11.65 -1.96
CA ARG A 298 14.35 12.12 -2.29
C ARG A 298 14.82 13.13 -1.24
N PRO A 299 16.06 13.04 -0.73
CA PRO A 299 16.53 13.88 0.35
C PRO A 299 16.43 15.39 0.07
N GLU A 300 16.58 15.77 -1.22
CA GLU A 300 16.49 17.15 -1.68
C GLU A 300 15.08 17.73 -1.59
N LEU A 301 14.07 16.87 -1.61
CA LEU A 301 12.64 17.22 -1.56
C LEU A 301 12.01 16.92 -0.20
N ALA A 302 12.66 16.05 0.58
CA ALA A 302 12.15 15.66 1.89
C ALA A 302 12.25 16.80 2.90
N ARG A 303 11.16 17.05 3.62
CA ARG A 303 11.12 18.09 4.66
C ARG A 303 11.96 17.76 5.88
N HIS A 304 12.13 16.47 6.15
CA HIS A 304 12.92 15.97 7.28
C HIS A 304 13.69 14.73 6.85
N ASN A 305 14.99 14.75 7.11
CA ASN A 305 15.88 13.64 6.85
C ASN A 305 16.47 13.17 8.19
N LYS A 306 16.04 12.02 8.68
CA LYS A 306 16.69 11.38 9.84
C LYS A 306 18.04 10.82 9.40
N ALA A 307 19.09 11.16 10.12
CA ALA A 307 20.46 10.69 9.80
C ALA A 307 20.53 9.15 9.71
N GLY A 308 19.83 8.43 10.59
CA GLY A 308 19.74 6.98 10.55
C GLY A 308 19.07 6.42 9.27
N ALA A 309 18.00 7.07 8.79
CA ALA A 309 17.32 6.67 7.55
C ALA A 309 18.20 6.93 6.31
N LEU A 310 18.92 8.06 6.28
CA LEU A 310 19.89 8.36 5.23
C LEU A 310 21.03 7.33 5.21
N ALA A 311 21.64 7.05 6.35
CA ALA A 311 22.72 6.08 6.46
C ALA A 311 22.27 4.67 6.06
N LEU A 312 21.08 4.25 6.48
CA LEU A 312 20.48 2.98 6.08
C LEU A 312 20.27 2.89 4.56
N TRP A 313 19.75 3.94 3.95
CA TRP A 313 19.54 3.96 2.51
C TRP A 313 20.84 3.83 1.72
N GLU A 314 21.88 4.57 2.11
CA GLU A 314 23.20 4.49 1.47
C GLU A 314 23.83 3.08 1.61
N PHE A 315 23.66 2.47 2.77
CA PHE A 315 24.07 1.08 2.98
C PHE A 315 23.34 0.14 2.02
N LEU A 316 22.00 0.19 1.97
CA LEU A 316 21.18 -0.66 1.08
C LEU A 316 21.53 -0.43 -0.40
N ARG A 317 21.78 0.82 -0.80
CA ARG A 317 22.17 1.17 -2.17
C ARG A 317 23.53 0.57 -2.55
N SER A 318 24.46 0.57 -1.61
CA SER A 318 25.79 0.00 -1.81
C SER A 318 25.73 -1.53 -1.91
N ASP A 319 24.92 -2.15 -1.06
CA ASP A 319 24.70 -3.60 -1.02
C ASP A 319 24.03 -4.11 -2.32
N ALA A 320 23.02 -3.37 -2.82
CA ALA A 320 22.37 -3.68 -4.10
C ALA A 320 23.33 -3.64 -5.29
N LYS A 321 24.28 -2.68 -5.31
CA LYS A 321 25.30 -2.60 -6.36
C LYS A 321 26.28 -3.77 -6.28
N ALA A 322 26.69 -4.17 -5.09
CA ALA A 322 27.60 -5.32 -4.91
C ALA A 322 26.96 -6.63 -5.37
N SER A 323 25.65 -6.80 -5.13
CA SER A 323 24.88 -8.00 -5.53
C SER A 323 24.59 -8.06 -7.04
N SER A 324 24.68 -6.95 -7.78
CA SER A 324 24.47 -6.91 -9.24
C SER A 324 25.75 -7.13 -10.06
N THR A 325 26.90 -7.18 -9.40
CA THR A 325 28.23 -7.29 -10.05
C THR A 325 28.88 -8.67 -9.85
N GLY A 326 28.24 -9.59 -9.09
CA GLY A 326 28.66 -10.98 -8.86
C GLY A 326 27.69 -11.96 -9.50
#